data_5594b6b968e24b9c69f7448348cf8cd7
#
_entry.id   5594b6b968e24b9c69f7448348cf8cd7
#
_cell.length_a   1.000
_cell.length_b   1.000
_cell.length_c   1.000
_cell.angle_alpha   90.00
_cell.angle_beta   90.00
_cell.angle_gamma   90.00
#
_symmetry.space_group_name_H-M   'P 1'
#
loop_
_entity.id
_entity.type
_entity.pdbx_description
1 polymer ?
#
loop_
_entity_poly.entity_id
_entity_poly.type
_entity_poly.pdbx_seq_one_letter_code
_entity_poly.pdbx_strand_id
1 'polypeptide(L)'
;MLVETLGWRSMFLLNVPLGAALLWLALRRLDADPPTGRVRLDLVGVVTLTTGVGAVTLALLRGADQGWSSTATLAQAGVGVLALAVFAVSQIRGAHPLLDLSLFRIRSFTGAAVSALLVRVVGFGLMAYLVLFLAAGYSYDAFDVGLRLLALSAPLMAGGLVAVRLGARVPPGA
;
A
#
# COMPACT_ATOMS: atom_id res chain seq x y z
N MET A 1 13.35 0.74 22.17
CA MET A 1 13.24 1.94 23.03
C MET A 1 11.83 2.54 23.06
N LEU A 2 11.28 3.20 22.01
CA LEU A 2 9.91 3.76 22.05
C LEU A 2 8.83 2.72 22.37
N VAL A 3 8.92 1.52 21.79
CA VAL A 3 7.95 0.44 22.03
C VAL A 3 8.10 -0.16 23.43
N GLU A 4 9.31 -0.24 23.95
CA GLU A 4 9.60 -0.78 25.30
C GLU A 4 9.16 0.16 26.42
N THR A 5 9.25 1.48 26.20
CA THR A 5 8.92 2.50 27.20
C THR A 5 7.48 2.96 27.15
N LEU A 6 6.93 3.15 25.96
CA LEU A 6 5.59 3.73 25.73
C LEU A 6 4.59 2.75 25.11
N GLY A 7 5.03 1.50 24.88
CA GLY A 7 4.22 0.46 24.25
C GLY A 7 4.05 0.65 22.73
N TRP A 8 3.54 -0.40 22.07
CA TRP A 8 3.37 -0.44 20.61
C TRP A 8 2.46 0.68 20.06
N ARG A 9 1.55 1.22 20.89
CA ARG A 9 0.65 2.33 20.49
C ARG A 9 1.39 3.63 20.19
N SER A 10 2.56 3.84 20.78
CA SER A 10 3.38 5.04 20.54
C SER A 10 3.84 5.18 19.08
N MET A 11 3.98 4.06 18.38
CA MET A 11 4.32 4.06 16.94
C MET A 11 3.22 4.74 16.10
N PHE A 12 1.95 4.52 16.47
CA PHE A 12 0.82 5.17 15.79
C PHE A 12 0.68 6.63 16.20
N LEU A 13 0.93 6.95 17.48
CA LEU A 13 0.88 8.32 17.98
C LEU A 13 1.94 9.21 17.33
N LEU A 14 3.09 8.66 16.93
CA LEU A 14 4.11 9.40 16.19
C LEU A 14 3.63 9.90 14.81
N ASN A 15 2.70 9.16 14.19
CA ASN A 15 2.15 9.56 12.89
C ASN A 15 1.23 10.78 13.00
N VAL A 16 0.65 11.07 14.17
CA VAL A 16 -0.25 12.21 14.37
C VAL A 16 0.48 13.54 14.21
N PRO A 17 1.58 13.83 14.94
CA PRO A 17 2.32 15.08 14.76
C PRO A 17 2.95 15.18 13.36
N LEU A 18 3.43 14.08 12.78
CA LEU A 18 3.95 14.06 11.42
C LEU A 18 2.86 14.40 10.40
N GLY A 19 1.69 13.79 10.52
CA GLY A 19 0.53 14.07 9.66
C GLY A 19 0.05 15.52 9.80
N ALA A 20 -0.01 16.03 11.03
CA ALA A 20 -0.37 17.42 11.29
C ALA A 20 0.64 18.40 10.68
N ALA A 21 1.95 18.12 10.80
CA ALA A 21 2.99 18.95 10.20
C ALA A 21 2.93 18.92 8.66
N LEU A 22 2.72 17.76 8.06
CA LEU A 22 2.56 17.62 6.60
C LEU A 22 1.31 18.34 6.11
N LEU A 23 0.19 18.20 6.80
CA LEU A 23 -1.05 18.92 6.47
C LEU A 23 -0.86 20.43 6.57
N TRP A 24 -0.26 20.91 7.64
CA TRP A 24 0.06 22.32 7.80
C TRP A 24 0.97 22.87 6.71
N LEU A 25 2.00 22.09 6.32
CA LEU A 25 2.92 22.45 5.23
C LEU A 25 2.19 22.46 3.88
N ALA A 26 1.33 21.47 3.62
CA ALA A 26 0.51 21.40 2.42
C ALA A 26 -0.41 22.61 2.30
N LEU A 27 -1.14 22.95 3.37
CA LEU A 27 -2.03 24.10 3.40
C LEU A 27 -1.30 25.44 3.20
N ARG A 28 -0.01 25.52 3.55
CA ARG A 28 0.79 26.75 3.38
C ARG A 28 1.53 26.85 2.05
N ARG A 29 1.83 25.73 1.41
CA ARG A 29 2.71 25.67 0.24
C ARG A 29 2.04 25.26 -1.05
N LEU A 30 0.87 24.62 -0.96
CA LEU A 30 0.08 24.28 -2.13
C LEU A 30 -0.90 25.41 -2.41
N ASP A 31 -0.82 25.95 -3.61
CA ASP A 31 -1.85 26.85 -4.11
C ASP A 31 -3.16 26.08 -4.24
N ALA A 32 -4.27 26.75 -3.95
CA ALA A 32 -5.58 26.15 -4.15
C ALA A 32 -5.76 25.86 -5.64
N ASP A 33 -6.01 24.61 -5.97
CA ASP A 33 -6.40 24.26 -7.35
C ASP A 33 -7.61 25.10 -7.76
N PRO A 34 -7.61 25.65 -8.98
CA PRO A 34 -8.79 26.33 -9.48
C PRO A 34 -9.98 25.37 -9.39
N PRO A 35 -11.19 25.85 -9.04
CA PRO A 35 -12.33 25.00 -8.84
C PRO A 35 -12.69 24.27 -10.14
N THR A 36 -12.02 23.15 -10.36
CA THR A 36 -12.43 22.16 -11.34
C THR A 36 -13.72 21.57 -10.80
N GLY A 37 -14.81 21.74 -11.51
CA GLY A 37 -16.19 21.46 -11.16
C GLY A 37 -16.43 20.38 -10.09
N ARG A 38 -17.64 20.20 -9.62
CA ARG A 38 -17.98 19.26 -8.55
C ARG A 38 -17.42 17.86 -8.85
N VAL A 39 -16.32 17.49 -8.19
CA VAL A 39 -15.80 16.13 -8.22
C VAL A 39 -16.85 15.22 -7.56
N ARG A 40 -17.52 14.41 -8.35
CA ARG A 40 -18.47 13.43 -7.84
C ARG A 40 -17.66 12.23 -7.33
N LEU A 41 -17.75 11.98 -6.04
CA LEU A 41 -17.14 10.80 -5.43
C LEU A 41 -17.87 9.53 -5.90
N ASP A 42 -17.12 8.55 -6.38
CA ASP A 42 -17.64 7.20 -6.66
C ASP A 42 -17.82 6.43 -5.34
N LEU A 43 -18.93 6.70 -4.64
CA LEU A 43 -19.23 6.02 -3.38
C LEU A 43 -19.39 4.50 -3.56
N VAL A 44 -19.93 4.07 -4.71
CA VAL A 44 -20.09 2.65 -5.02
C VAL A 44 -18.70 1.99 -5.16
N GLY A 45 -17.80 2.63 -5.89
CA GLY A 45 -16.42 2.17 -6.02
C GLY A 45 -15.70 2.11 -4.67
N VAL A 46 -15.81 3.16 -3.85
CA VAL A 46 -15.17 3.19 -2.52
C VAL A 46 -15.68 2.07 -1.63
N VAL A 47 -17.01 1.92 -1.51
CA VAL A 47 -17.62 0.90 -0.62
C VAL A 47 -17.29 -0.51 -1.10
N THR A 48 -17.43 -0.77 -2.39
CA THR A 48 -17.20 -2.13 -2.94
C THR A 48 -15.72 -2.51 -2.90
N LEU A 49 -14.81 -1.58 -3.18
CA LEU A 49 -13.36 -1.82 -3.05
C LEU A 49 -12.97 -2.08 -1.59
N THR A 50 -13.42 -1.24 -0.66
CA THR A 50 -13.08 -1.38 0.76
C THR A 50 -13.63 -2.69 1.32
N THR A 51 -14.89 -3.00 1.03
CA THR A 51 -15.51 -4.27 1.45
C THR A 51 -14.79 -5.46 0.83
N GLY A 52 -14.49 -5.39 -0.45
CA GLY A 52 -13.84 -6.47 -1.19
C GLY A 52 -12.44 -6.78 -0.67
N VAL A 53 -11.60 -5.77 -0.56
CA VAL A 53 -10.23 -5.92 -0.02
C VAL A 53 -10.27 -6.35 1.45
N GLY A 54 -11.13 -5.75 2.27
CA GLY A 54 -11.28 -6.10 3.67
C GLY A 54 -11.73 -7.55 3.87
N ALA A 55 -12.74 -7.99 3.14
CA ALA A 55 -13.25 -9.36 3.23
C ALA A 55 -12.23 -10.40 2.75
N VAL A 56 -11.51 -10.14 1.64
CA VAL A 56 -10.42 -11.02 1.17
C VAL A 56 -9.30 -11.09 2.22
N THR A 57 -8.89 -9.96 2.75
CA THR A 57 -7.84 -9.93 3.79
C THR A 57 -8.25 -10.72 5.03
N LEU A 58 -9.49 -10.54 5.49
CA LEU A 58 -10.02 -11.32 6.63
C LEU A 58 -10.11 -12.82 6.32
N ALA A 59 -10.50 -13.19 5.10
CA ALA A 59 -10.52 -14.60 4.68
C ALA A 59 -9.13 -15.21 4.69
N LEU A 60 -8.12 -14.48 4.22
CA LEU A 60 -6.71 -14.92 4.23
C LEU A 60 -6.19 -15.11 5.66
N LEU A 61 -6.45 -14.15 6.56
CA LEU A 61 -6.04 -14.22 7.96
C LEU A 61 -6.72 -15.38 8.70
N ARG A 62 -8.05 -15.50 8.56
CA ARG A 62 -8.81 -16.56 9.22
C ARG A 62 -8.57 -17.94 8.63
N GLY A 63 -8.29 -18.03 7.32
CA GLY A 63 -7.94 -19.28 6.66
C GLY A 63 -6.72 -19.95 7.27
N ALA A 64 -5.73 -19.18 7.69
CA ALA A 64 -4.55 -19.68 8.39
C ALA A 64 -4.87 -20.21 9.80
N ASP A 65 -5.79 -19.55 10.55
CA ASP A 65 -6.09 -19.90 11.92
C ASP A 65 -7.24 -20.91 12.06
N GLN A 66 -8.29 -20.77 11.27
CA GLN A 66 -9.55 -21.55 11.38
C GLN A 66 -9.70 -22.62 10.30
N GLY A 67 -8.77 -22.67 9.35
CA GLY A 67 -8.82 -23.56 8.20
C GLY A 67 -9.50 -22.95 6.97
N TRP A 68 -8.97 -23.30 5.81
CA TRP A 68 -9.41 -22.80 4.49
C TRP A 68 -10.79 -23.30 4.07
N SER A 69 -11.24 -24.42 4.63
CA SER A 69 -12.54 -25.04 4.36
C SER A 69 -13.65 -24.60 5.32
N SER A 70 -13.36 -23.74 6.30
CA SER A 70 -14.38 -23.28 7.23
C SER A 70 -15.45 -22.43 6.52
N THR A 71 -16.71 -22.61 6.89
CA THR A 71 -17.84 -21.88 6.30
C THR A 71 -17.65 -20.36 6.42
N ALA A 72 -17.08 -19.89 7.52
CA ALA A 72 -16.82 -18.48 7.74
C ALA A 72 -15.76 -17.92 6.78
N THR A 73 -14.65 -18.67 6.58
CA THR A 73 -13.58 -18.29 5.64
C THR A 73 -14.10 -18.26 4.19
N LEU A 74 -14.85 -19.30 3.80
CA LEU A 74 -15.44 -19.39 2.45
C LEU A 74 -16.48 -18.28 2.21
N ALA A 75 -17.33 -18.00 3.18
CA ALA A 75 -18.31 -16.92 3.08
C ALA A 75 -17.62 -15.55 2.92
N GLN A 76 -16.57 -15.28 3.71
CA GLN A 76 -15.79 -14.04 3.60
C GLN A 76 -15.06 -13.91 2.26
N ALA A 77 -14.44 -15.01 1.79
CA ALA A 77 -13.82 -15.04 0.48
C ALA A 77 -14.85 -14.78 -0.63
N GLY A 78 -16.03 -15.39 -0.54
CA GLY A 78 -17.14 -15.18 -1.46
C GLY A 78 -17.63 -13.72 -1.48
N VAL A 79 -17.87 -13.14 -0.32
CA VAL A 79 -18.22 -11.70 -0.20
C VAL A 79 -17.12 -10.81 -0.78
N GLY A 80 -15.86 -11.11 -0.50
CA GLY A 80 -14.73 -10.36 -1.01
C GLY A 80 -14.65 -10.40 -2.54
N VAL A 81 -14.71 -11.58 -3.12
CA VAL A 81 -14.68 -11.77 -4.58
C VAL A 81 -15.89 -11.10 -5.26
N LEU A 82 -17.09 -11.24 -4.68
CA LEU A 82 -18.29 -10.60 -5.20
C LEU A 82 -18.19 -9.08 -5.17
N ALA A 83 -17.74 -8.52 -4.04
CA ALA A 83 -17.56 -7.07 -3.90
C ALA A 83 -16.52 -6.53 -4.89
N LEU A 84 -15.39 -7.22 -5.10
CA LEU A 84 -14.40 -6.84 -6.10
C LEU A 84 -14.92 -6.98 -7.53
N ALA A 85 -15.75 -7.97 -7.82
CA ALA A 85 -16.40 -8.11 -9.11
C ALA A 85 -17.36 -6.92 -9.37
N VAL A 86 -18.18 -6.57 -8.37
CA VAL A 86 -19.07 -5.39 -8.43
C VAL A 86 -18.26 -4.11 -8.62
N PHE A 87 -17.15 -3.96 -7.88
CA PHE A 87 -16.21 -2.85 -8.08
C PHE A 87 -15.74 -2.79 -9.53
N ALA A 88 -15.19 -3.88 -10.07
CA ALA A 88 -14.69 -3.92 -11.44
C ALA A 88 -15.77 -3.51 -12.46
N VAL A 89 -17.00 -4.02 -12.30
CA VAL A 89 -18.13 -3.67 -13.16
C VAL A 89 -18.49 -2.19 -13.01
N SER A 90 -18.49 -1.64 -11.78
CA SER A 90 -18.78 -0.23 -11.53
C SER A 90 -17.74 0.70 -12.17
N GLN A 91 -16.45 0.30 -12.17
CA GLN A 91 -15.39 1.07 -12.81
C GLN A 91 -15.47 1.06 -14.33
N ILE A 92 -15.96 -0.04 -14.93
CA ILE A 92 -16.14 -0.12 -16.40
C ILE A 92 -17.36 0.66 -16.88
N ARG A 93 -18.45 0.69 -16.08
CA ARG A 93 -19.75 1.27 -16.46
C ARG A 93 -20.03 2.62 -15.82
N GLY A 94 -19.27 3.01 -14.81
CA GLY A 94 -19.47 4.25 -14.05
C GLY A 94 -19.14 5.49 -14.87
N ALA A 95 -19.93 6.54 -14.72
CA ALA A 95 -19.68 7.83 -15.38
C ALA A 95 -18.48 8.58 -14.77
N HIS A 96 -18.12 8.27 -13.53
CA HIS A 96 -17.02 8.90 -12.78
C HIS A 96 -16.25 7.82 -12.01
N PRO A 97 -15.51 6.92 -12.72
CA PRO A 97 -14.81 5.83 -12.06
C PRO A 97 -13.66 6.35 -11.20
N LEU A 98 -13.41 5.68 -10.05
CA LEU A 98 -12.22 5.93 -9.22
C LEU A 98 -10.93 5.58 -9.94
N LEU A 99 -10.99 4.52 -10.75
CA LEU A 99 -9.86 3.98 -11.48
C LEU A 99 -10.21 3.89 -12.97
N ASP A 100 -9.49 4.62 -13.78
CA ASP A 100 -9.63 4.50 -15.24
C ASP A 100 -8.97 3.20 -15.71
N LEU A 101 -9.78 2.16 -15.86
CA LEU A 101 -9.33 0.85 -16.32
C LEU A 101 -8.82 0.87 -17.77
N SER A 102 -9.10 1.93 -18.54
CA SER A 102 -8.57 2.08 -19.89
C SER A 102 -7.05 2.18 -19.91
N LEU A 103 -6.44 2.68 -18.83
CA LEU A 103 -4.98 2.77 -18.66
C LEU A 103 -4.30 1.41 -18.77
N PHE A 104 -4.97 0.33 -18.33
CA PHE A 104 -4.44 -1.04 -18.44
C PHE A 104 -4.41 -1.58 -19.88
N ARG A 105 -5.03 -0.89 -20.84
CA ARG A 105 -4.88 -1.20 -22.28
C ARG A 105 -3.54 -0.71 -22.83
N ILE A 106 -2.90 0.23 -22.14
CA ILE A 106 -1.58 0.74 -22.50
C ILE A 106 -0.52 -0.23 -21.97
N ARG A 107 0.20 -0.91 -22.86
CA ARG A 107 1.18 -1.95 -22.50
C ARG A 107 2.26 -1.46 -21.54
N SER A 108 2.77 -0.24 -21.73
CA SER A 108 3.79 0.35 -20.86
C SER A 108 3.25 0.61 -19.45
N PHE A 109 2.00 1.08 -19.32
CA PHE A 109 1.35 1.27 -18.03
C PHE A 109 1.14 -0.06 -17.30
N THR A 110 0.61 -1.06 -17.98
CA THR A 110 0.38 -2.39 -17.41
C THR A 110 1.70 -3.04 -17.00
N GLY A 111 2.73 -2.95 -17.83
CA GLY A 111 4.07 -3.43 -17.48
C GLY A 111 4.64 -2.76 -16.24
N ALA A 112 4.54 -1.44 -16.15
CA ALA A 112 4.97 -0.68 -14.97
C ALA A 112 4.17 -1.04 -13.72
N ALA A 113 2.85 -1.16 -13.82
CA ALA A 113 1.98 -1.52 -12.70
C ALA A 113 2.26 -2.94 -12.17
N VAL A 114 2.42 -3.91 -13.07
CA VAL A 114 2.76 -5.29 -12.71
C VAL A 114 4.15 -5.36 -12.09
N SER A 115 5.13 -4.68 -12.67
CA SER A 115 6.49 -4.62 -12.12
C SER A 115 6.50 -4.00 -10.72
N ALA A 116 5.77 -2.90 -10.53
CA ALA A 116 5.64 -2.26 -9.22
C ALA A 116 4.98 -3.18 -8.18
N LEU A 117 3.95 -3.92 -8.58
CA LEU A 117 3.29 -4.90 -7.72
C LEU A 117 4.25 -6.03 -7.33
N LEU A 118 4.95 -6.63 -8.29
CA LEU A 118 5.90 -7.71 -8.03
C LEU A 118 7.03 -7.27 -7.12
N VAL A 119 7.63 -6.10 -7.38
CA VAL A 119 8.67 -5.52 -6.50
C VAL A 119 8.14 -5.33 -5.07
N ARG A 120 6.89 -4.89 -4.92
CA ARG A 120 6.27 -4.72 -3.60
C ARG A 120 6.05 -6.06 -2.90
N VAL A 121 5.45 -7.04 -3.59
CA VAL A 121 5.18 -8.37 -3.01
C VAL A 121 6.48 -9.06 -2.59
N VAL A 122 7.49 -9.08 -3.46
CA VAL A 122 8.78 -9.68 -3.16
C VAL A 122 9.50 -8.91 -2.06
N GLY A 123 9.54 -7.59 -2.14
CA GLY A 123 10.22 -6.75 -1.16
C GLY A 123 9.64 -6.87 0.25
N PHE A 124 8.31 -6.78 0.39
CA PHE A 124 7.66 -6.95 1.69
C PHE A 124 7.76 -8.38 2.23
N GLY A 125 7.61 -9.39 1.35
CA GLY A 125 7.77 -10.78 1.75
C GLY A 125 9.19 -11.06 2.24
N LEU A 126 10.21 -10.64 1.48
CA LEU A 126 11.61 -10.80 1.88
C LEU A 126 11.93 -10.07 3.19
N MET A 127 11.38 -8.85 3.37
CA MET A 127 11.58 -8.07 4.58
C MET A 127 11.01 -8.76 5.82
N ALA A 128 9.81 -9.33 5.72
CA ALA A 128 9.19 -10.06 6.82
C ALA A 128 10.04 -11.28 7.22
N TYR A 129 10.51 -12.06 6.25
CA TYR A 129 11.38 -13.19 6.49
C TYR A 129 12.74 -12.78 7.06
N LEU A 130 13.33 -11.69 6.57
CA LEU A 130 14.61 -11.18 7.06
C LEU A 130 14.51 -10.74 8.53
N VAL A 131 13.43 -10.03 8.90
CA VAL A 131 13.18 -9.64 10.29
C VAL A 131 13.06 -10.86 11.18
N LEU A 132 12.26 -11.86 10.76
CA LEU A 132 12.07 -13.08 11.51
C LEU A 132 13.39 -13.88 11.64
N PHE A 133 14.16 -13.99 10.58
CA PHE A 133 15.47 -14.66 10.56
C PHE A 133 16.47 -13.99 11.49
N LEU A 134 16.55 -12.66 11.50
CA LEU A 134 17.45 -11.93 12.38
C LEU A 134 17.02 -12.06 13.85
N ALA A 135 15.73 -11.97 14.13
CA ALA A 135 15.22 -12.08 15.49
C ALA A 135 15.30 -13.51 16.03
N ALA A 136 14.85 -14.50 15.28
CA ALA A 136 14.81 -15.90 15.74
C ALA A 136 16.14 -16.64 15.54
N GLY A 137 16.86 -16.39 14.43
CA GLY A 137 18.10 -17.08 14.10
C GLY A 137 19.30 -16.56 14.85
N TYR A 138 19.38 -15.26 15.10
CA TYR A 138 20.51 -14.60 15.78
C TYR A 138 20.14 -14.05 17.15
N SER A 139 18.90 -14.19 17.59
CA SER A 139 18.41 -13.66 18.87
C SER A 139 18.66 -12.15 19.03
N TYR A 140 18.66 -11.41 17.93
CA TYR A 140 18.81 -9.96 17.97
C TYR A 140 17.55 -9.30 18.52
N ASP A 141 17.73 -8.26 19.34
CA ASP A 141 16.63 -7.44 19.80
C ASP A 141 16.06 -6.54 18.68
N ALA A 142 14.94 -5.88 18.95
CA ALA A 142 14.26 -5.04 17.97
C ALA A 142 15.14 -3.86 17.49
N PHE A 143 16.03 -3.34 18.35
CA PHE A 143 16.93 -2.25 18.01
C PHE A 143 18.03 -2.73 17.06
N ASP A 144 18.63 -3.87 17.37
CA ASP A 144 19.67 -4.50 16.56
C ASP A 144 19.17 -4.88 15.16
N VAL A 145 17.96 -5.44 15.09
CA VAL A 145 17.31 -5.74 13.81
C VAL A 145 17.08 -4.44 13.02
N GLY A 146 16.54 -3.40 13.67
CA GLY A 146 16.31 -2.10 13.04
C GLY A 146 17.57 -1.46 12.48
N LEU A 147 18.67 -1.50 13.23
CA LEU A 147 19.96 -0.95 12.80
C LEU A 147 20.52 -1.67 11.56
N ARG A 148 20.38 -2.99 11.49
CA ARG A 148 20.80 -3.78 10.31
C ARG A 148 19.92 -3.52 9.08
N LEU A 149 18.63 -3.27 9.30
CA LEU A 149 17.72 -2.90 8.22
C LEU A 149 18.00 -1.51 7.63
N LEU A 150 18.68 -0.63 8.37
CA LEU A 150 19.16 0.65 7.82
C LEU A 150 20.15 0.45 6.68
N ALA A 151 20.96 -0.62 6.72
CA ALA A 151 21.88 -0.95 5.63
C ALA A 151 21.14 -1.28 4.32
N LEU A 152 19.90 -1.76 4.38
CA LEU A 152 19.01 -1.97 3.24
C LEU A 152 18.28 -0.69 2.83
N SER A 153 17.82 0.09 3.79
CA SER A 153 17.02 1.29 3.54
C SER A 153 17.86 2.44 2.96
N ALA A 154 19.11 2.60 3.40
CA ALA A 154 19.98 3.67 2.96
C ALA A 154 20.32 3.62 1.45
N PRO A 155 20.70 2.47 0.87
CA PRO A 155 20.90 2.34 -0.58
C PRO A 155 19.61 2.55 -1.38
N LEU A 156 18.46 2.08 -0.88
CA LEU A 156 17.16 2.29 -1.53
C LEU A 156 16.81 3.79 -1.61
N MET A 157 17.03 4.52 -0.53
CA MET A 157 16.81 5.96 -0.50
C MET A 157 17.80 6.70 -1.42
N ALA A 158 19.06 6.34 -1.39
CA ALA A 158 20.08 6.90 -2.28
C ALA A 158 19.76 6.60 -3.76
N GLY A 159 19.37 5.37 -4.08
CA GLY A 159 18.94 4.95 -5.41
C GLY A 159 17.71 5.71 -5.91
N GLY A 160 16.74 5.95 -5.05
CA GLY A 160 15.56 6.77 -5.35
C GLY A 160 15.94 8.22 -5.71
N LEU A 161 16.82 8.84 -4.92
CA LEU A 161 17.32 10.20 -5.20
C LEU A 161 18.10 10.27 -6.52
N VAL A 162 18.92 9.27 -6.80
CA VAL A 162 19.67 9.18 -8.08
C VAL A 162 18.70 8.98 -9.24
N ALA A 163 17.71 8.10 -9.10
CA ALA A 163 16.70 7.86 -10.14
C ALA A 163 15.90 9.12 -10.50
N VAL A 164 15.50 9.91 -9.50
CA VAL A 164 14.83 11.21 -9.72
C VAL A 164 15.73 12.17 -10.50
N ARG A 165 17.02 12.27 -10.16
CA ARG A 165 17.96 13.15 -10.84
C ARG A 165 18.26 12.68 -12.27
N LEU A 166 18.37 11.38 -12.49
CA LEU A 166 18.57 10.82 -13.82
C LEU A 166 17.32 10.93 -14.69
N GLY A 167 16.14 10.66 -14.12
CA GLY A 167 14.87 10.77 -14.83
C GLY A 167 14.57 12.19 -15.33
N ALA A 168 15.07 13.21 -14.62
CA ALA A 168 14.97 14.60 -15.08
C ALA A 168 15.86 14.91 -16.31
N ARG A 169 16.84 14.04 -16.63
CA ARG A 169 17.79 14.21 -17.74
C ARG A 169 17.52 13.28 -18.92
N VAL A 170 16.72 12.25 -18.75
CA VAL A 170 16.38 11.27 -19.79
C VAL A 170 14.98 11.57 -20.32
N PRO A 171 14.81 11.89 -21.60
CA PRO A 171 13.48 12.12 -22.15
C PRO A 171 12.64 10.83 -22.07
N PRO A 172 11.33 10.95 -21.77
CA PRO A 172 10.44 9.80 -21.73
C PRO A 172 10.36 9.18 -23.13
N GLY A 173 10.90 7.98 -23.30
CA GLY A 173 10.87 7.24 -24.57
C GLY A 173 12.23 6.91 -25.18
N ALA A 174 13.35 7.14 -24.49
CA ALA A 174 14.66 6.67 -24.88
C ALA A 174 14.92 5.22 -24.43
#